data_62a9b996d938f8dc665055984672b027
#
_entry.id   62a9b996d938f8dc665055984672b027
#
_cell.length_a   1.000
_cell.length_b   1.000
_cell.length_c   1.000
_cell.angle_alpha   90.00
_cell.angle_beta   90.00
_cell.angle_gamma   90.00
#
_symmetry.space_group_name_H-M   'P 1'
#
loop_
_entity.id
_entity.type
_entity.pdbx_description
1 polymer ?
#
loop_
_entity_poly.entity_id
_entity_poly.type
_entity_poly.pdbx_seq_one_letter_code
_entity_poly.pdbx_strand_id
1 'polypeptide(L)'
;MNKIIYTEVFDFERTATSAGWIRGIESALTEEQKKEAEEHAHHHHHEGSEVDEYGISTFVYYRRPAFDIHKFDRFVSTQWSRNIIRAKGVCYFSNNRDMSFLFEQAGVQKKLKEAGLWYATAPEEELIEVMRQEPGLLRDWDDKYGDRMQKIVFIGRHLDKEELIGELDECLE
;
A
#
# COMPACT_ATOMS: atom_id res chain seq x y z
N MET A 1 -30.32 14.11 -16.36
CA MET A 1 -29.11 13.87 -17.17
C MET A 1 -27.90 14.40 -16.39
N ASN A 2 -27.28 13.55 -15.62
CA ASN A 2 -26.03 13.91 -14.92
C ASN A 2 -24.86 13.67 -15.84
N LYS A 3 -24.29 14.75 -16.38
CA LYS A 3 -22.99 14.71 -17.04
C LYS A 3 -21.94 14.43 -15.96
N ILE A 4 -21.43 13.20 -15.94
CA ILE A 4 -20.19 12.88 -15.25
C ILE A 4 -19.11 13.59 -16.06
N ILE A 5 -18.57 14.68 -15.50
CA ILE A 5 -17.41 15.36 -16.07
C ILE A 5 -16.21 14.47 -15.76
N TYR A 6 -15.78 13.68 -16.74
CA TYR A 6 -14.44 13.11 -16.77
C TYR A 6 -13.48 14.29 -16.97
N THR A 7 -12.97 14.82 -15.88
CA THR A 7 -11.79 15.67 -15.96
C THR A 7 -10.60 14.74 -16.13
N GLU A 8 -9.97 14.76 -17.30
CA GLU A 8 -8.76 14.04 -17.68
C GLU A 8 -7.53 14.34 -16.79
N VAL A 9 -7.71 15.05 -15.69
CA VAL A 9 -6.66 15.48 -14.74
C VAL A 9 -6.34 14.39 -13.71
N PHE A 10 -7.17 13.35 -13.58
CA PHE A 10 -6.93 12.23 -12.69
C PHE A 10 -7.05 10.92 -13.46
N ASP A 11 -5.96 10.51 -14.08
CA ASP A 11 -5.80 9.13 -14.51
C ASP A 11 -5.56 8.29 -13.24
N PHE A 12 -6.66 7.80 -12.67
CA PHE A 12 -6.66 6.99 -11.45
C PHE A 12 -5.81 5.73 -11.63
N GLU A 13 -5.72 5.19 -12.83
CA GLU A 13 -4.90 4.02 -13.14
C GLU A 13 -3.41 4.34 -13.10
N ARG A 14 -2.99 5.49 -13.63
CA ARG A 14 -1.60 5.95 -13.52
C ARG A 14 -1.21 6.37 -12.11
N THR A 15 -2.13 6.99 -11.39
CA THR A 15 -1.88 7.43 -10.02
C THR A 15 -1.82 6.25 -9.04
N ALA A 16 -2.55 5.18 -9.31
CA ALA A 16 -2.58 3.99 -8.44
C ALA A 16 -1.26 3.21 -8.41
N THR A 17 -0.47 3.28 -9.48
CA THR A 17 0.85 2.63 -9.58
C THR A 17 2.01 3.56 -9.26
N SER A 18 1.77 4.87 -9.17
CA SER A 18 2.83 5.84 -8.89
C SER A 18 3.25 5.84 -7.42
N ALA A 19 4.54 6.07 -7.17
CA ALA A 19 5.07 6.31 -5.82
C ALA A 19 4.36 7.49 -5.13
N GLY A 20 3.78 8.41 -5.90
CA GLY A 20 2.97 9.53 -5.41
C GLY A 20 1.68 9.07 -4.73
N TRP A 21 1.00 8.06 -5.27
CA TRP A 21 -0.22 7.52 -4.67
C TRP A 21 0.05 6.80 -3.35
N ILE A 22 1.13 6.02 -3.29
CA ILE A 22 1.55 5.33 -2.07
C ILE A 22 1.92 6.35 -0.98
N ARG A 23 2.63 7.42 -1.33
CA ARG A 23 2.89 8.55 -0.42
C ARG A 23 1.61 9.27 0.00
N GLY A 24 0.64 9.39 -0.91
CA GLY A 24 -0.68 9.93 -0.59
C GLY A 24 -1.42 9.10 0.45
N ILE A 25 -1.37 7.78 0.37
CA ILE A 25 -1.94 6.89 1.40
C ILE A 25 -1.17 7.04 2.72
N GLU A 26 0.15 7.01 2.71
CA GLU A 26 0.97 7.19 3.92
C GLU A 26 0.71 8.55 4.58
N SER A 27 0.62 9.62 3.78
CA SER A 27 0.30 10.95 4.27
C SER A 27 -1.11 11.04 4.81
N ALA A 28 -2.09 10.47 4.13
CA ALA A 28 -3.50 10.49 4.56
C ALA A 28 -3.69 9.72 5.87
N LEU A 29 -3.05 8.54 6.00
CA LEU A 29 -3.07 7.77 7.25
C LEU A 29 -2.40 8.51 8.40
N THR A 30 -1.29 9.20 8.13
CA THR A 30 -0.58 10.01 9.13
C THR A 30 -1.42 11.23 9.53
N GLU A 31 -2.14 11.87 8.61
CA GLU A 31 -3.02 13.01 8.88
C GLU A 31 -4.30 12.59 9.63
N GLU A 32 -4.88 11.44 9.30
CA GLU A 32 -6.02 10.89 10.06
C GLU A 32 -5.60 10.57 11.50
N GLN A 33 -4.45 9.93 11.69
CA GLN A 33 -3.89 9.65 13.01
C GLN A 33 -3.57 10.93 13.79
N LYS A 34 -3.05 11.97 13.13
CA LYS A 34 -2.80 13.26 13.77
C LYS A 34 -4.09 13.96 14.17
N LYS A 35 -5.13 13.93 13.32
CA LYS A 35 -6.43 14.54 13.67
C LYS A 35 -7.11 13.84 14.84
N GLU A 36 -7.07 12.51 14.88
CA GLU A 36 -7.58 11.75 16.02
C GLU A 36 -6.81 12.05 17.30
N ALA A 37 -5.48 12.22 17.22
CA ALA A 37 -4.65 12.63 18.35
C ALA A 37 -4.94 14.07 18.82
N GLU A 38 -5.19 15.01 17.89
CA GLU A 38 -5.52 16.41 18.21
C GLU A 38 -6.92 16.57 18.82
N GLU A 39 -7.90 15.79 18.39
CA GLU A 39 -9.26 15.80 18.97
C GLU A 39 -9.29 15.27 20.41
N HIS A 40 -8.37 14.37 20.79
CA HIS A 40 -8.22 13.84 22.14
C HIS A 40 -7.26 14.61 23.03
N ALA A 41 -6.43 15.52 22.49
CA ALA A 41 -5.38 16.26 23.21
C ALA A 41 -5.87 17.39 24.13
N HIS A 42 -7.18 17.58 24.32
CA HIS A 42 -7.69 18.61 25.25
C HIS A 42 -7.65 18.19 26.75
N HIS A 43 -7.16 17.00 27.09
CA HIS A 43 -6.96 16.61 28.47
C HIS A 43 -5.67 15.81 28.67
N HIS A 44 -4.70 16.47 29.34
CA HIS A 44 -3.53 15.94 30.03
C HIS A 44 -2.23 15.67 29.25
N HIS A 45 -1.22 16.45 29.64
CA HIS A 45 0.19 16.20 29.41
C HIS A 45 0.63 14.84 29.94
N HIS A 46 1.03 13.91 29.04
CA HIS A 46 2.07 12.92 29.31
C HIS A 46 2.70 12.51 27.96
N GLU A 47 4.03 12.56 27.92
CA GLU A 47 4.86 12.03 26.84
C GLU A 47 4.71 10.49 26.78
N GLY A 48 3.97 10.00 25.81
CA GLY A 48 3.79 8.61 25.44
C GLY A 48 2.85 8.57 24.25
N SER A 49 3.27 7.95 23.17
CA SER A 49 2.45 7.83 21.96
C SER A 49 1.07 7.26 22.31
N GLU A 50 0.00 8.02 22.10
CA GLU A 50 -1.40 7.63 22.38
C GLU A 50 -1.84 6.35 21.63
N VAL A 51 -1.06 5.90 20.67
CA VAL A 51 -1.20 4.63 19.96
C VAL A 51 -1.15 3.43 20.93
N ASP A 52 -0.44 3.55 22.05
CA ASP A 52 -0.30 2.48 23.06
C ASP A 52 -1.54 2.32 23.95
N GLU A 53 -2.36 3.36 24.15
CA GLU A 53 -3.49 3.29 25.09
C GLU A 53 -4.61 2.35 24.61
N TYR A 54 -4.79 2.21 23.30
CA TYR A 54 -5.80 1.33 22.70
C TYR A 54 -5.20 0.09 22.02
N GLY A 55 -3.87 -0.08 22.05
CA GLY A 55 -3.18 -1.19 21.40
C GLY A 55 -3.30 -1.18 19.86
N ILE A 56 -3.66 -0.04 19.26
CA ILE A 56 -3.74 0.12 17.80
C ILE A 56 -2.38 0.51 17.27
N SER A 57 -1.90 -0.21 16.26
CA SER A 57 -0.64 0.05 15.60
C SER A 57 -0.77 0.04 14.09
N THR A 58 0.12 0.75 13.44
CA THR A 58 0.21 0.84 11.98
C THR A 58 1.63 0.54 11.56
N PHE A 59 1.79 -0.25 10.50
CA PHE A 59 3.09 -0.41 9.86
C PHE A 59 2.94 -0.62 8.36
N VAL A 60 4.04 -0.41 7.62
CA VAL A 60 4.12 -0.63 6.19
C VAL A 60 4.96 -1.86 5.92
N TYR A 61 4.36 -2.85 5.25
CA TYR A 61 5.10 -3.95 4.66
C TYR A 61 5.65 -3.53 3.31
N TYR A 62 6.96 -3.64 3.14
CA TYR A 62 7.63 -3.22 1.91
C TYR A 62 8.65 -4.28 1.47
N ARG A 63 8.48 -4.79 0.24
CA ARG A 63 9.41 -5.74 -0.41
C ARG A 63 9.42 -5.48 -1.91
N ARG A 64 10.51 -5.87 -2.57
CA ARG A 64 10.65 -5.80 -4.04
C ARG A 64 10.29 -7.09 -4.76
N PRO A 65 10.64 -8.29 -4.29
CA PRO A 65 10.27 -9.54 -4.96
C PRO A 65 8.76 -9.70 -5.11
N ALA A 66 8.34 -10.42 -6.14
CA ALA A 66 6.94 -10.72 -6.39
C ALA A 66 6.37 -11.70 -5.35
N PHE A 67 5.07 -11.61 -5.09
CA PHE A 67 4.35 -12.67 -4.40
C PHE A 67 4.09 -13.86 -5.32
N ASP A 68 4.16 -15.07 -4.76
CA ASP A 68 3.51 -16.23 -5.35
C ASP A 68 2.00 -16.13 -5.08
N ILE A 69 1.18 -16.15 -6.14
CA ILE A 69 -0.26 -15.91 -6.03
C ILE A 69 -0.96 -16.98 -5.18
N HIS A 70 -0.50 -18.24 -5.23
CA HIS A 70 -1.11 -19.33 -4.47
C HIS A 70 -0.76 -19.27 -2.98
N LYS A 71 0.48 -18.88 -2.66
CA LYS A 71 0.90 -18.66 -1.28
C LYS A 71 0.16 -17.47 -0.67
N PHE A 72 0.07 -16.36 -1.41
CA PHE A 72 -0.64 -15.16 -0.97
C PHE A 72 -2.13 -15.43 -0.78
N ASP A 73 -2.79 -16.11 -1.73
CA ASP A 73 -4.20 -16.48 -1.61
C ASP A 73 -4.45 -17.36 -0.38
N ARG A 74 -3.59 -18.34 -0.12
CA ARG A 74 -3.66 -19.18 1.09
C ARG A 74 -3.54 -18.35 2.35
N PHE A 75 -2.54 -17.47 2.42
CA PHE A 75 -2.35 -16.57 3.56
C PHE A 75 -3.59 -15.73 3.81
N VAL A 76 -4.09 -15.05 2.78
CA VAL A 76 -5.26 -14.16 2.87
C VAL A 76 -6.54 -14.91 3.26
N SER A 77 -6.70 -16.15 2.80
CA SER A 77 -7.93 -16.92 3.03
C SER A 77 -7.92 -17.73 4.33
N THR A 78 -6.75 -18.20 4.80
CA THR A 78 -6.68 -19.14 5.92
C THR A 78 -5.85 -18.68 7.12
N GLN A 79 -4.90 -17.76 6.94
CA GLN A 79 -3.94 -17.34 7.96
C GLN A 79 -4.11 -15.87 8.37
N TRP A 80 -5.08 -15.17 7.80
CA TRP A 80 -5.30 -13.75 8.06
C TRP A 80 -5.64 -13.49 9.53
N SER A 81 -4.82 -12.69 10.20
CA SER A 81 -5.03 -12.33 11.59
C SER A 81 -6.31 -11.51 11.79
N ARG A 82 -7.12 -11.88 12.77
CA ARG A 82 -8.32 -11.12 13.18
C ARG A 82 -7.98 -9.78 13.81
N ASN A 83 -6.73 -9.59 14.21
CA ASN A 83 -6.24 -8.35 14.78
C ASN A 83 -6.01 -7.27 13.71
N ILE A 84 -5.98 -7.62 12.43
CA ILE A 84 -5.90 -6.66 11.34
C ILE A 84 -7.28 -6.04 11.12
N ILE A 85 -7.39 -4.73 11.40
CA ILE A 85 -8.61 -3.95 11.21
C ILE A 85 -8.73 -3.53 9.75
N ARG A 86 -7.60 -3.08 9.16
CA ARG A 86 -7.54 -2.60 7.78
C ARG A 86 -6.17 -2.86 7.18
N ALA A 87 -6.17 -3.24 5.92
CA ALA A 87 -4.98 -3.31 5.11
C ALA A 87 -5.25 -2.73 3.72
N LYS A 88 -4.30 -1.96 3.19
CA LYS A 88 -4.41 -1.40 1.84
C LYS A 88 -3.03 -1.16 1.25
N GLY A 89 -2.88 -1.47 -0.02
CA GLY A 89 -1.64 -1.20 -0.71
C GLY A 89 -1.55 -1.84 -2.08
N VAL A 90 -0.39 -1.64 -2.72
CA VAL A 90 -0.08 -2.23 -4.01
C VAL A 90 0.72 -3.51 -3.83
N CYS A 91 0.48 -4.44 -4.72
CA CYS A 91 1.23 -5.69 -4.81
C CYS A 91 1.30 -6.16 -6.27
N TYR A 92 2.15 -7.14 -6.52
CA TYR A 92 2.22 -7.83 -7.80
C TYR A 92 2.63 -9.28 -7.60
N PHE A 93 2.41 -10.11 -8.62
CA PHE A 93 2.57 -11.55 -8.55
C PHE A 93 3.56 -12.07 -9.60
N SER A 94 4.23 -13.17 -9.28
CA SER A 94 5.24 -13.79 -10.14
C SER A 94 4.69 -14.29 -11.47
N ASN A 95 3.41 -14.66 -11.52
CA ASN A 95 2.73 -15.13 -12.73
C ASN A 95 2.32 -14.00 -13.69
N ASN A 96 2.30 -12.74 -13.21
CA ASN A 96 2.05 -11.56 -14.05
C ASN A 96 2.79 -10.34 -13.48
N ARG A 97 4.08 -10.24 -13.76
CA ARG A 97 4.96 -9.22 -13.20
C ARG A 97 4.72 -7.82 -13.76
N ASP A 98 4.00 -7.70 -14.86
CA ASP A 98 3.76 -6.43 -15.53
C ASP A 98 2.54 -5.70 -14.97
N MET A 99 1.62 -6.42 -14.34
CA MET A 99 0.41 -5.88 -13.74
C MET A 99 0.61 -5.59 -12.25
N SER A 100 0.21 -4.40 -11.84
CA SER A 100 0.05 -4.06 -10.43
C SER A 100 -1.37 -4.33 -9.97
N PHE A 101 -1.51 -4.68 -8.70
CA PHE A 101 -2.79 -4.91 -8.07
C PHE A 101 -2.94 -4.04 -6.83
N LEU A 102 -4.14 -3.53 -6.62
CA LEU A 102 -4.55 -2.91 -5.38
C LEU A 102 -5.20 -3.96 -4.49
N PHE A 103 -4.59 -4.21 -3.34
CA PHE A 103 -5.16 -5.03 -2.28
C PHE A 103 -5.83 -4.13 -1.24
N GLU A 104 -7.05 -4.46 -0.87
CA GLU A 104 -7.82 -3.77 0.17
C GLU A 104 -8.50 -4.78 1.08
N GLN A 105 -8.38 -4.57 2.39
CA GLN A 105 -9.13 -5.32 3.39
C GLN A 105 -9.73 -4.35 4.40
N ALA A 106 -11.01 -4.57 4.72
CA ALA A 106 -11.73 -3.87 5.78
C ALA A 106 -12.66 -4.88 6.47
N GLY A 107 -12.42 -5.14 7.75
CA GLY A 107 -13.12 -6.20 8.48
C GLY A 107 -12.93 -7.56 7.82
N VAL A 108 -14.02 -8.24 7.50
CA VAL A 108 -13.99 -9.56 6.82
C VAL A 108 -13.88 -9.48 5.29
N GLN A 109 -14.06 -8.30 4.73
CA GLN A 109 -14.02 -8.11 3.28
C GLN A 109 -12.60 -7.91 2.80
N LYS A 110 -12.22 -8.65 1.77
CA LYS A 110 -10.94 -8.53 1.08
C LYS A 110 -11.19 -8.41 -0.41
N LYS A 111 -10.46 -7.52 -1.07
CA LYS A 111 -10.56 -7.23 -2.50
C LYS A 111 -9.19 -7.13 -3.11
N LEU A 112 -9.04 -7.70 -4.29
CA LEU A 112 -7.87 -7.54 -5.14
C LEU A 112 -8.35 -7.04 -6.50
N LYS A 113 -7.80 -5.92 -6.96
CA LYS A 113 -8.16 -5.30 -8.24
C LYS A 113 -6.91 -5.01 -9.04
N GLU A 114 -6.98 -5.16 -10.35
CA GLU A 114 -5.96 -4.65 -11.25
C GLU A 114 -5.87 -3.12 -11.11
N ALA A 115 -4.66 -2.61 -10.99
CA ALA A 115 -4.38 -1.19 -10.80
C ALA A 115 -3.56 -0.57 -11.96
N GLY A 116 -3.28 -1.36 -12.99
CA GLY A 116 -2.55 -0.93 -14.19
C GLY A 116 -1.14 -1.50 -14.27
N LEU A 117 -0.49 -1.23 -15.39
CA LEU A 117 0.87 -1.70 -15.64
C LEU A 117 1.89 -0.87 -14.85
N TRP A 118 2.96 -1.53 -14.43
CA TRP A 118 4.11 -0.83 -13.87
C TRP A 118 4.83 0.02 -14.91
N TYR A 119 5.41 1.14 -14.50
CA TYR A 119 6.21 1.98 -15.41
C TYR A 119 7.43 1.24 -15.97
N ALA A 120 7.95 0.25 -15.25
CA ALA A 120 9.03 -0.62 -15.74
C ALA A 120 8.67 -1.39 -17.03
N THR A 121 7.40 -1.43 -17.42
CA THR A 121 6.93 -2.03 -18.68
C THR A 121 6.82 -1.02 -19.83
N ALA A 122 6.95 0.28 -19.53
CA ALA A 122 6.82 1.34 -20.53
C ALA A 122 8.03 1.39 -21.47
N PRO A 123 7.86 1.85 -22.70
CA PRO A 123 8.97 2.18 -23.58
C PRO A 123 9.91 3.21 -22.96
N GLU A 124 11.20 3.10 -23.25
CA GLU A 124 12.24 3.95 -22.63
C GLU A 124 11.96 5.45 -22.79
N GLU A 125 11.48 5.87 -23.97
CA GLU A 125 11.16 7.28 -24.24
C GLU A 125 10.03 7.79 -23.34
N GLU A 126 8.99 6.98 -23.12
CA GLU A 126 7.87 7.31 -22.25
C GLU A 126 8.31 7.31 -20.77
N LEU A 127 9.15 6.36 -20.38
CA LEU A 127 9.70 6.27 -19.04
C LEU A 127 10.54 7.50 -18.67
N ILE A 128 11.39 7.97 -19.58
CA ILE A 128 12.20 9.18 -19.40
C ILE A 128 11.29 10.40 -19.15
N GLU A 129 10.23 10.55 -19.93
CA GLU A 129 9.30 11.66 -19.78
C GLU A 129 8.56 11.62 -18.42
N VAL A 130 8.09 10.45 -18.02
CA VAL A 130 7.43 10.28 -16.72
C VAL A 130 8.39 10.56 -15.56
N MET A 131 9.64 10.11 -15.63
CA MET A 131 10.66 10.37 -14.62
C MET A 131 11.01 11.85 -14.48
N ARG A 132 10.91 12.63 -15.59
CA ARG A 132 11.08 14.09 -15.53
C ARG A 132 9.92 14.78 -14.81
N GLN A 133 8.70 14.29 -15.03
CA GLN A 133 7.50 14.86 -14.42
C GLN A 133 7.34 14.43 -12.96
N GLU A 134 7.80 13.22 -12.61
CA GLU A 134 7.71 12.64 -11.28
C GLU A 134 9.11 12.27 -10.73
N PRO A 135 9.85 13.22 -10.15
CA PRO A 135 11.19 12.95 -9.59
C PRO A 135 11.20 11.89 -8.50
N GLY A 136 10.05 11.65 -7.86
CA GLY A 136 9.89 10.61 -6.87
C GLY A 136 10.00 9.20 -7.44
N LEU A 137 9.57 9.00 -8.67
CA LEU A 137 9.69 7.71 -9.37
C LEU A 137 11.17 7.36 -9.59
N LEU A 138 11.97 8.33 -10.04
CA LEU A 138 13.41 8.12 -10.24
C LEU A 138 14.13 7.78 -8.93
N ARG A 139 13.77 8.45 -7.83
CA ARG A 139 14.38 8.22 -6.53
C ARG A 139 14.08 6.82 -5.97
N ASP A 140 12.87 6.32 -6.23
CA ASP A 140 12.39 5.04 -5.72
C ASP A 140 12.63 3.89 -6.71
N TRP A 141 13.27 4.17 -7.84
CA TRP A 141 13.57 3.18 -8.88
C TRP A 141 14.63 2.17 -8.42
N ASP A 142 14.33 0.90 -8.64
CA ASP A 142 15.24 -0.21 -8.38
C ASP A 142 15.83 -0.76 -9.70
N ASP A 143 17.13 -1.02 -9.74
CA ASP A 143 17.80 -1.49 -10.96
C ASP A 143 17.29 -2.85 -11.45
N LYS A 144 16.83 -3.72 -10.56
CA LYS A 144 16.31 -5.05 -10.88
C LYS A 144 14.81 -5.08 -11.10
N TYR A 145 14.07 -4.33 -10.27
CA TYR A 145 12.61 -4.41 -10.22
C TYR A 145 11.90 -3.21 -10.87
N GLY A 146 12.63 -2.13 -11.15
CA GLY A 146 12.03 -0.89 -11.58
C GLY A 146 11.19 -0.25 -10.46
N ASP A 147 9.95 0.09 -10.76
CA ASP A 147 8.97 0.58 -9.79
C ASP A 147 8.13 -0.53 -9.15
N ARG A 148 8.36 -1.80 -9.51
CA ARG A 148 7.64 -2.95 -8.95
C ARG A 148 7.91 -3.11 -7.47
N MET A 149 6.86 -3.28 -6.68
CA MET A 149 6.97 -3.47 -5.23
C MET A 149 5.73 -4.11 -4.62
N GLN A 150 5.93 -4.71 -3.46
CA GLN A 150 4.90 -4.95 -2.47
C GLN A 150 4.94 -3.79 -1.48
N LYS A 151 3.88 -3.02 -1.37
CA LYS A 151 3.78 -1.96 -0.37
C LYS A 151 2.37 -1.91 0.18
N ILE A 152 2.18 -2.49 1.34
CA ILE A 152 0.87 -2.66 1.97
C ILE A 152 0.94 -2.07 3.38
N VAL A 153 0.03 -1.16 3.68
CA VAL A 153 -0.15 -0.57 5.01
C VAL A 153 -1.11 -1.44 5.79
N PHE A 154 -0.73 -1.80 7.01
CA PHE A 154 -1.53 -2.57 7.95
C PHE A 154 -1.88 -1.71 9.15
N ILE A 155 -3.14 -1.74 9.56
CA ILE A 155 -3.66 -1.13 10.78
C ILE A 155 -4.34 -2.24 11.57
N GLY A 156 -4.03 -2.37 12.85
CA GLY A 156 -4.66 -3.38 13.68
C GLY A 156 -4.45 -3.17 15.16
N ARG A 157 -5.08 -4.04 15.95
CA ARG A 157 -5.00 -4.03 17.40
C ARG A 157 -4.12 -5.19 17.87
N HIS A 158 -3.12 -4.88 18.69
CA HIS A 158 -2.18 -5.87 19.21
C HIS A 158 -1.54 -6.72 18.10
N LEU A 159 -1.12 -6.06 17.00
CA LEU A 159 -0.46 -6.73 15.89
C LEU A 159 0.93 -7.21 16.30
N ASP A 160 1.21 -8.48 16.07
CA ASP A 160 2.58 -8.97 16.01
C ASP A 160 3.16 -8.65 14.62
N LYS A 161 3.89 -7.54 14.57
CA LYS A 161 4.48 -7.05 13.32
C LYS A 161 5.49 -8.03 12.74
N GLU A 162 6.31 -8.65 13.58
CA GLU A 162 7.38 -9.56 13.14
C GLU A 162 6.80 -10.86 12.61
N GLU A 163 5.78 -11.41 13.28
CA GLU A 163 5.05 -12.58 12.82
C GLU A 163 4.38 -12.30 11.46
N LEU A 164 3.66 -11.20 11.32
CA LEU A 164 2.96 -10.84 10.09
C LEU A 164 3.93 -10.58 8.93
N ILE A 165 5.08 -9.95 9.18
CA ILE A 165 6.13 -9.77 8.17
C ILE A 165 6.68 -11.16 7.76
N GLY A 166 6.92 -12.05 8.69
CA GLY A 166 7.39 -13.41 8.41
C GLY A 166 6.40 -14.19 7.53
N GLU A 167 5.11 -14.16 7.85
CA GLU A 167 4.08 -14.81 7.06
C GLU A 167 3.97 -14.25 5.63
N LEU A 168 4.10 -12.92 5.48
CA LEU A 168 4.11 -12.27 4.17
C LEU A 168 5.39 -12.58 3.38
N ASP A 169 6.53 -12.64 4.05
CA ASP A 169 7.81 -13.01 3.40
C ASP A 169 7.78 -14.47 2.90
N GLU A 170 7.07 -15.38 3.56
CA GLU A 170 6.82 -16.74 3.06
C GLU A 170 5.97 -16.76 1.78
N CYS A 171 5.19 -15.72 1.53
CA CYS A 171 4.41 -15.58 0.30
C CYS A 171 5.26 -15.12 -0.89
N LEU A 172 6.49 -14.66 -0.69
CA LEU A 172 7.38 -14.27 -1.77
C LEU A 172 7.81 -15.50 -2.61
N GLU A 173 8.19 -15.22 -3.88
CA GLU A 173 8.69 -16.23 -4.83
C GLU A 173 10.06 -16.79 -4.44
#